data_4748c6f1735a2b7b507fc888492face5
#
_entry.id   4748c6f1735a2b7b507fc888492face5
#
_cell.length_a   1.000
_cell.length_b   1.000
_cell.length_c   1.000
_cell.angle_alpha   90.00
_cell.angle_beta   90.00
_cell.angle_gamma   90.00
#
_symmetry.space_group_name_H-M   'P 1'
#
loop_
_entity.id
_entity.type
_entity.pdbx_description
1 polymer ?
#
loop_
_entity_poly.entity_id
_entity_poly.type
_entity_poly.pdbx_seq_one_letter_code
_entity_poly.pdbx_strand_id
1 'polypeptide(L)'
;MNQYDYEHQLKCKLKLGFDSDSRGPGGAVTTALCGNWDHEGGCKWPHYCSITQTDEGSHLLIVSFNSSSKDLEIVISRIRSALKRGQIKGPDGKISYWHIEDEF
;
A
#
# COMPACT_ATOMS: atom_id res chain seq x y z
N MET A 1 2.19 17.50 -3.32
CA MET A 1 1.43 16.57 -4.19
C MET A 1 0.48 15.74 -3.34
N ASN A 2 -0.76 15.58 -3.78
CA ASN A 2 -1.77 14.80 -3.06
C ASN A 2 -2.37 13.74 -3.99
N GLN A 3 -3.33 12.94 -3.48
CA GLN A 3 -3.89 11.82 -4.23
C GLN A 3 -4.55 12.22 -5.56
N TYR A 4 -4.95 13.48 -5.71
CA TYR A 4 -5.60 13.95 -6.94
C TYR A 4 -4.62 14.19 -8.08
N ASP A 5 -3.31 14.21 -7.78
CA ASP A 5 -2.28 14.45 -8.78
C ASP A 5 -1.78 13.15 -9.43
N TYR A 6 -2.33 12.01 -9.06
CA TYR A 6 -1.90 10.71 -9.55
C TYR A 6 -2.83 10.18 -10.64
N GLU A 7 -2.24 9.57 -11.66
CA GLU A 7 -2.99 9.07 -12.82
C GLU A 7 -3.66 7.72 -12.60
N HIS A 8 -3.12 6.92 -11.67
CA HIS A 8 -3.58 5.55 -11.46
C HIS A 8 -3.98 5.31 -10.03
N GLN A 9 -4.94 4.43 -9.84
CA GLN A 9 -5.36 3.99 -8.50
C GLN A 9 -5.61 2.50 -8.48
N LEU A 10 -5.19 1.85 -7.39
CA LEU A 10 -5.61 0.51 -7.05
C LEU A 10 -6.31 0.57 -5.71
N LYS A 11 -7.39 -0.20 -5.59
CA LYS A 11 -8.17 -0.27 -4.35
C LYS A 11 -8.15 -1.69 -3.83
N CYS A 12 -8.08 -1.82 -2.52
CA CYS A 12 -8.05 -3.12 -1.87
C CYS A 12 -8.81 -3.05 -0.57
N LYS A 13 -9.80 -3.92 -0.41
CA LYS A 13 -10.52 -4.05 0.85
C LYS A 13 -9.83 -5.13 1.66
N LEU A 14 -9.47 -4.81 2.91
CA LEU A 14 -8.74 -5.74 3.75
C LEU A 14 -9.18 -5.65 5.21
N LYS A 15 -8.80 -6.66 5.97
CA LYS A 15 -9.00 -6.70 7.40
C LYS A 15 -7.65 -6.70 8.08
N LEU A 16 -7.47 -5.79 9.03
CA LEU A 16 -6.23 -5.76 9.81
C LEU A 16 -6.26 -6.85 10.87
N GLY A 17 -5.11 -7.45 11.12
CA GLY A 17 -4.95 -8.40 12.21
C GLY A 17 -5.03 -7.72 13.55
N PHE A 18 -5.23 -8.52 14.61
CA PHE A 18 -5.28 -8.00 15.97
C PHE A 18 -4.00 -7.22 16.29
N ASP A 19 -4.17 -6.04 16.85
CA ASP A 19 -3.06 -5.18 17.26
C ASP A 19 -2.10 -4.80 16.13
N SER A 20 -2.59 -4.81 14.89
CA SER A 20 -1.79 -4.40 13.74
C SER A 20 -1.97 -2.92 13.44
N ASP A 21 -0.88 -2.29 12.95
CA ASP A 21 -0.88 -0.89 12.59
C ASP A 21 -1.60 -0.71 11.25
N SER A 22 -2.55 0.21 11.20
CA SER A 22 -3.29 0.50 9.96
C SER A 22 -2.37 1.00 8.84
N ARG A 23 -1.18 1.50 9.18
CA ARG A 23 -0.19 1.94 8.19
C ARG A 23 0.59 0.79 7.57
N GLY A 24 0.43 -0.43 8.10
CA GLY A 24 1.17 -1.60 7.64
C GLY A 24 1.03 -1.87 6.14
N PRO A 25 -0.21 -2.00 5.63
CA PRO A 25 -0.38 -2.27 4.20
C PRO A 25 0.25 -1.20 3.31
N GLY A 26 0.05 0.09 3.65
CA GLY A 26 0.68 1.18 2.90
C GLY A 26 2.19 1.15 2.98
N GLY A 27 2.73 0.82 4.15
CA GLY A 27 4.17 0.66 4.33
C GLY A 27 4.74 -0.47 3.48
N ALA A 28 4.00 -1.57 3.35
CA ALA A 28 4.41 -2.69 2.50
C ALA A 28 4.48 -2.25 1.04
N VAL A 29 3.49 -1.48 0.57
CA VAL A 29 3.49 -0.94 -0.78
C VAL A 29 4.68 0.00 -0.98
N THR A 30 4.90 0.91 -0.05
CA THR A 30 6.02 1.86 -0.11
C THR A 30 7.35 1.13 -0.18
N THR A 31 7.55 0.11 0.65
CA THR A 31 8.77 -0.68 0.64
C THR A 31 8.95 -1.40 -0.70
N ALA A 32 7.88 -1.93 -1.27
CA ALA A 32 7.94 -2.63 -2.56
C ALA A 32 8.31 -1.69 -3.71
N LEU A 33 7.85 -0.43 -3.66
CA LEU A 33 8.09 0.53 -4.73
C LEU A 33 9.37 1.34 -4.53
N CYS A 34 9.70 1.66 -3.28
CA CYS A 34 10.82 2.57 -2.98
C CYS A 34 11.95 1.92 -2.20
N GLY A 35 11.76 0.69 -1.73
CA GLY A 35 12.79 -0.03 -0.96
C GLY A 35 12.85 0.34 0.52
N ASN A 36 12.13 1.36 0.95
CA ASN A 36 12.11 1.83 2.34
C ASN A 36 10.71 2.15 2.79
N TRP A 37 10.50 2.02 4.09
CA TRP A 37 9.26 2.46 4.72
C TRP A 37 9.11 3.99 4.63
N ASP A 38 10.22 4.72 4.74
CA ASP A 38 10.24 6.17 4.65
C ASP A 38 10.46 6.65 3.23
N HIS A 39 9.86 7.76 2.90
CA HIS A 39 9.93 8.38 1.58
C HIS A 39 11.05 9.38 1.46
N GLU A 40 12.17 9.13 2.07
CA GLU A 40 13.31 10.04 1.95
C GLU A 40 14.07 9.75 0.67
N GLY A 41 14.50 10.81 0.00
CA GLY A 41 15.36 10.70 -1.15
C GLY A 41 14.69 10.41 -2.47
N GLY A 42 13.38 10.42 -2.51
CA GLY A 42 12.64 10.21 -3.74
C GLY A 42 12.45 8.75 -4.11
N CYS A 43 11.42 8.51 -4.85
CA CYS A 43 11.00 7.20 -5.29
C CYS A 43 10.85 7.21 -6.81
N LYS A 44 11.26 6.15 -7.46
CA LYS A 44 11.13 6.04 -8.92
C LYS A 44 9.68 6.21 -9.37
N TRP A 45 8.76 5.69 -8.55
CA TRP A 45 7.33 5.77 -8.86
C TRP A 45 6.61 6.54 -7.76
N PRO A 46 6.29 7.82 -7.97
CA PRO A 46 5.56 8.60 -6.97
C PRO A 46 4.24 7.92 -6.63
N HIS A 47 3.92 7.85 -5.35
CA HIS A 47 2.69 7.20 -4.90
C HIS A 47 2.19 7.79 -3.60
N TYR A 48 0.93 7.53 -3.31
CA TYR A 48 0.27 7.93 -2.09
C TYR A 48 -0.69 6.82 -1.66
N CYS A 49 -0.59 6.40 -0.40
CA CYS A 49 -1.48 5.39 0.14
C CYS A 49 -2.40 6.03 1.17
N SER A 50 -3.69 5.76 1.06
CA SER A 50 -4.65 6.15 2.09
C SER A 50 -5.40 4.91 2.55
N ILE A 51 -5.74 4.86 3.84
CA ILE A 51 -6.50 3.76 4.40
C ILE A 51 -7.62 4.32 5.25
N THR A 52 -8.83 3.79 5.05
CA THR A 52 -10.02 4.26 5.73
C THR A 52 -10.78 3.06 6.28
N GLN A 53 -11.23 3.16 7.52
CA GLN A 53 -12.03 2.12 8.13
C GLN A 53 -13.44 2.13 7.51
N THR A 54 -13.94 0.95 7.16
CA THR A 54 -15.31 0.79 6.66
C THR A 54 -16.25 0.47 7.81
N ASP A 55 -17.55 0.46 7.54
CA ASP A 55 -18.57 0.22 8.56
C ASP A 55 -18.53 -1.20 9.15
N GLU A 56 -17.92 -2.14 8.46
CA GLU A 56 -17.93 -3.55 8.86
C GLU A 56 -16.66 -3.98 9.58
N GLY A 57 -15.84 -3.03 10.01
CA GLY A 57 -14.57 -3.35 10.65
C GLY A 57 -13.46 -3.68 9.67
N SER A 58 -13.73 -3.59 8.40
CA SER A 58 -12.72 -3.72 7.35
C SER A 58 -12.10 -2.36 7.05
N HIS A 59 -11.09 -2.36 6.20
CA HIS A 59 -10.43 -1.13 5.77
C HIS A 59 -10.35 -1.11 4.26
N LEU A 60 -10.47 0.09 3.68
CA LEU A 60 -10.25 0.31 2.27
C LEU A 60 -8.91 0.99 2.09
N LEU A 61 -8.00 0.31 1.41
CA LEU A 61 -6.70 0.87 1.04
C LEU A 61 -6.80 1.36 -0.40
N ILE A 62 -6.39 2.60 -0.61
CA ILE A 62 -6.30 3.18 -1.94
C ILE A 62 -4.85 3.53 -2.19
N VAL A 63 -4.26 2.95 -3.23
CA VAL A 63 -2.91 3.26 -3.66
C VAL A 63 -3.01 4.08 -4.93
N SER A 64 -2.60 5.33 -4.84
CA SER A 64 -2.55 6.24 -5.99
C SER A 64 -1.10 6.34 -6.42
N PHE A 65 -0.83 6.28 -7.72
CA PHE A 65 0.55 6.28 -8.19
C PHE A 65 0.65 6.79 -9.62
N ASN A 66 1.89 7.14 -9.98
CA ASN A 66 2.24 7.51 -11.35
C ASN A 66 3.30 6.56 -11.85
N SER A 67 3.20 6.18 -13.11
CA SER A 67 4.24 5.42 -13.79
C SER A 67 4.12 5.66 -15.28
N SER A 68 5.20 5.39 -16.01
CA SER A 68 5.13 5.34 -17.46
C SER A 68 4.27 4.14 -17.86
N SER A 69 3.72 4.17 -19.08
CA SER A 69 2.96 3.02 -19.58
C SER A 69 3.84 1.77 -19.67
N LYS A 70 5.13 1.96 -19.86
CA LYS A 70 6.10 0.86 -19.90
C LYS A 70 6.23 0.16 -18.54
N ASP A 71 6.19 0.93 -17.45
CA ASP A 71 6.38 0.40 -16.10
C ASP A 71 5.07 0.03 -15.40
N LEU A 72 3.93 0.33 -15.98
CA LEU A 72 2.64 0.18 -15.31
C LEU A 72 2.41 -1.22 -14.76
N GLU A 73 2.65 -2.24 -15.56
CA GLU A 73 2.45 -3.62 -15.12
C GLU A 73 3.42 -4.02 -14.00
N ILE A 74 4.64 -3.50 -14.05
CA ILE A 74 5.64 -3.77 -13.01
C ILE A 74 5.17 -3.17 -11.68
N VAL A 75 4.70 -1.93 -11.71
CA VAL A 75 4.22 -1.25 -10.49
C VAL A 75 3.01 -1.98 -9.91
N ILE A 76 2.03 -2.32 -10.74
CA ILE A 76 0.84 -3.04 -10.29
C ILE A 76 1.24 -4.39 -9.68
N SER A 77 2.14 -5.12 -10.32
CA SER A 77 2.61 -6.41 -9.84
C SER A 77 3.28 -6.28 -8.46
N ARG A 78 4.11 -5.27 -8.28
CA ARG A 78 4.80 -5.04 -7.01
C ARG A 78 3.82 -4.69 -5.90
N ILE A 79 2.83 -3.85 -6.19
CA ILE A 79 1.79 -3.48 -5.22
C ILE A 79 1.01 -4.72 -4.79
N ARG A 80 0.55 -5.50 -5.76
CA ARG A 80 -0.23 -6.71 -5.48
C ARG A 80 0.56 -7.74 -4.69
N SER A 81 1.82 -7.96 -5.06
CA SER A 81 2.68 -8.90 -4.35
C SER A 81 2.90 -8.49 -2.90
N ALA A 82 3.13 -7.19 -2.67
CA ALA A 82 3.32 -6.68 -1.33
C ALA A 82 2.07 -6.91 -0.47
N LEU A 83 0.90 -6.64 -1.03
CA LEU A 83 -0.36 -6.80 -0.30
C LEU A 83 -0.68 -8.27 -0.04
N LYS A 84 -0.36 -9.16 -0.97
CA LYS A 84 -0.59 -10.60 -0.80
C LYS A 84 0.27 -11.23 0.28
N ARG A 85 1.39 -10.62 0.62
CA ARG A 85 2.23 -11.13 1.70
C ARG A 85 1.51 -11.07 3.04
N GLY A 86 0.59 -10.13 3.21
CA GLY A 86 -0.26 -10.06 4.38
C GLY A 86 0.44 -9.68 5.68
N GLN A 87 1.68 -9.22 5.60
CA GLN A 87 2.42 -8.79 6.79
C GLN A 87 3.62 -7.93 6.44
N ILE A 88 4.01 -7.11 7.38
CA ILE A 88 5.25 -6.33 7.27
C ILE A 88 5.78 -6.00 8.66
N LYS A 89 7.10 -5.95 8.77
CA LYS A 89 7.77 -5.48 9.98
C LYS A 89 7.98 -3.98 9.84
N GLY A 90 7.42 -3.20 10.77
CA GLY A 90 7.54 -1.75 10.77
C GLY A 90 8.88 -1.26 11.29
N PRO A 91 9.11 0.06 11.25
CA PRO A 91 10.35 0.66 11.72
C PRO A 91 10.63 0.41 13.20
N ASP A 92 9.59 0.20 13.98
CA ASP A 92 9.69 -0.09 15.42
C ASP A 92 9.93 -1.57 15.71
N GLY A 93 10.06 -2.39 14.69
CA GLY A 93 10.23 -3.84 14.84
C GLY A 93 8.94 -4.62 15.00
N LYS A 94 7.81 -3.95 15.11
CA LYS A 94 6.51 -4.60 15.28
C LYS A 94 6.00 -5.11 13.94
N ILE A 95 5.44 -6.32 13.93
CA ILE A 95 4.87 -6.91 12.72
C ILE A 95 3.38 -6.61 12.66
N SER A 96 2.93 -6.10 11.53
CA SER A 96 1.52 -5.87 11.25
C SER A 96 1.02 -6.90 10.24
N TYR A 97 -0.19 -7.37 10.43
CA TYR A 97 -0.82 -8.40 9.60
C TYR A 97 -2.13 -7.88 9.02
N TRP A 98 -2.48 -8.37 7.85
CA TRP A 98 -3.77 -8.09 7.24
C TRP A 98 -4.19 -9.23 6.33
N HIS A 99 -5.48 -9.28 6.05
CA HIS A 99 -6.07 -10.25 5.15
C HIS A 99 -6.84 -9.52 4.06
N ILE A 100 -6.55 -9.83 2.81
CA ILE A 100 -7.24 -9.21 1.68
C ILE A 100 -8.62 -9.83 1.53
N GLU A 101 -9.66 -8.98 1.51
CA GLU A 101 -11.04 -9.42 1.29
C GLU A 101 -11.46 -9.24 -0.16
N ASP A 102 -10.98 -8.17 -0.80
CA ASP A 102 -11.34 -7.87 -2.18
C ASP A 102 -10.30 -6.93 -2.81
N GLU A 103 -10.05 -7.10 -4.10
CA GLU A 103 -9.16 -6.24 -4.88
C GLU A 103 -9.92 -5.67 -6.06
N PHE A 104 -9.64 -4.40 -6.36
CA PHE A 104 -10.29 -3.72 -7.48
C PHE A 104 -9.30 -3.23 -8.51
#